data_c5c0512aad5528f09c7579fec63261ae
#
_entry.id   c5c0512aad5528f09c7579fec63261ae
#
_cell.length_a   1.000
_cell.length_b   1.000
_cell.length_c   1.000
_cell.angle_alpha   90.00
_cell.angle_beta   90.00
_cell.angle_gamma   90.00
#
_symmetry.space_group_name_H-M   'P 1'
#
loop_
_entity.id
_entity.type
_entity.pdbx_description
1 polymer ?
#
loop_
_entity_poly.entity_id
_entity_poly.type
_entity_poly.pdbx_seq_one_letter_code
_entity_poly.pdbx_strand_id
1 'polypeptide(L)'
;MVAGALAFVLHGHLPYVRSRHPGSLEEDWFFQALTESYLPLIEMLQRSLQQGSQPRLTMSLSPTLLSLLVDPVLQERYEPWLQQRIELLQRSGSDEQAAAADLSQHLERQRQAFRRCGGNVLKHFVQLQRQGVLDLLTCCATHGYLPLLRDPSAAVQGQLRTAVREHERLTGEAPRGIWLPECAYFEGLDQQLAKAGLRYAILDAHEIGRAHV
;
A
#
# COMPACT_ATOMS: atom_id res chain seq x y z
N MET A 1 3.88 -34.75 8.65
CA MET A 1 3.06 -34.29 7.49
C MET A 1 2.95 -32.78 7.58
N VAL A 2 3.34 -32.05 6.54
CA VAL A 2 3.06 -30.62 6.47
C VAL A 2 1.57 -30.48 6.16
N ALA A 3 0.80 -29.92 7.07
CA ALA A 3 -0.67 -29.85 6.96
C ALA A 3 -1.18 -28.82 5.93
N GLY A 4 -0.28 -28.17 5.22
CA GLY A 4 -0.57 -27.09 4.29
C GLY A 4 0.02 -25.75 4.77
N ALA A 5 -0.01 -24.75 3.91
CA ALA A 5 0.39 -23.39 4.21
C ALA A 5 -0.66 -22.39 3.72
N LEU A 6 -0.88 -21.33 4.48
CA LEU A 6 -1.75 -20.21 4.11
C LEU A 6 -0.87 -18.98 3.89
N ALA A 7 -0.97 -18.36 2.72
CA ALA A 7 -0.29 -17.14 2.38
C ALA A 7 -1.29 -15.98 2.33
N PHE A 8 -1.01 -14.91 3.09
CA PHE A 8 -1.76 -13.66 3.00
C PHE A 8 -1.01 -12.70 2.08
N VAL A 9 -1.67 -12.28 1.01
CA VAL A 9 -1.15 -11.29 0.06
C VAL A 9 -2.12 -10.12 0.02
N LEU A 10 -1.65 -8.95 0.41
CA LEU A 10 -2.43 -7.71 0.42
C LEU A 10 -2.01 -6.81 -0.76
N HIS A 11 -2.95 -6.02 -1.24
CA HIS A 11 -2.70 -5.05 -2.30
C HIS A 11 -2.99 -3.64 -1.81
N GLY A 12 -1.95 -2.80 -1.78
CA GLY A 12 -2.04 -1.38 -1.47
C GLY A 12 -1.87 -0.53 -2.74
N HIS A 13 -2.95 0.10 -3.16
CA HIS A 13 -2.95 1.03 -4.28
C HIS A 13 -3.88 2.20 -4.00
N LEU A 14 -3.42 3.39 -4.39
CA LEU A 14 -4.23 4.58 -4.60
C LEU A 14 -3.72 5.30 -5.85
N PRO A 15 -4.61 5.89 -6.66
CA PRO A 15 -4.19 6.83 -7.69
C PRO A 15 -3.47 8.02 -7.06
N TYR A 16 -2.79 8.83 -7.85
CA TYR A 16 -2.12 10.01 -7.32
C TYR A 16 -3.18 11.08 -6.98
N VAL A 17 -3.47 11.24 -5.70
CA VAL A 17 -4.60 12.03 -5.18
C VAL A 17 -4.22 13.36 -4.54
N ARG A 18 -2.93 13.74 -4.57
CA ARG A 18 -2.50 15.02 -3.99
C ARG A 18 -3.11 16.20 -4.72
N SER A 19 -3.90 16.99 -4.02
CA SER A 19 -4.51 18.22 -4.52
C SER A 19 -3.63 19.46 -4.26
N ARG A 20 -3.82 20.52 -5.08
CA ARG A 20 -3.23 21.84 -4.82
C ARG A 20 -3.83 22.47 -3.57
N HIS A 21 -5.10 22.22 -3.29
CA HIS A 21 -5.83 22.77 -2.16
C HIS A 21 -6.13 21.65 -1.14
N PRO A 22 -5.98 21.92 0.17
CA PRO A 22 -6.33 20.94 1.20
C PRO A 22 -7.85 20.67 1.22
N GLY A 23 -8.24 19.45 1.66
CA GLY A 23 -9.64 19.11 1.88
C GLY A 23 -10.37 18.63 0.63
N SER A 24 -9.66 18.15 -0.40
CA SER A 24 -10.30 17.46 -1.52
C SER A 24 -10.77 16.06 -1.11
N LEU A 25 -11.83 15.57 -1.76
CA LEU A 25 -12.35 14.21 -1.53
C LEU A 25 -11.28 13.14 -1.80
N GLU A 26 -10.44 13.36 -2.79
CA GLU A 26 -9.39 12.42 -3.17
C GLU A 26 -8.29 12.32 -2.10
N GLU A 27 -7.91 13.45 -1.46
CA GLU A 27 -7.00 13.41 -0.32
C GLU A 27 -7.63 12.72 0.89
N ASP A 28 -8.94 12.85 1.07
CA ASP A 28 -9.68 12.12 2.11
C ASP A 28 -9.52 10.60 1.97
N TRP A 29 -9.56 10.06 0.76
CA TRP A 29 -9.34 8.62 0.54
C TRP A 29 -7.95 8.17 1.02
N PHE A 30 -6.92 8.98 0.79
CA PHE A 30 -5.58 8.66 1.27
C PHE A 30 -5.51 8.72 2.79
N PHE A 31 -6.08 9.75 3.42
CA PHE A 31 -6.06 9.89 4.87
C PHE A 31 -6.90 8.83 5.57
N GLN A 32 -8.03 8.43 4.99
CA GLN A 32 -8.80 7.28 5.46
C GLN A 32 -8.01 5.99 5.35
N ALA A 33 -7.35 5.73 4.22
CA ALA A 33 -6.51 4.54 4.05
C ALA A 33 -5.35 4.51 5.05
N LEU A 34 -4.72 5.65 5.36
CA LEU A 34 -3.72 5.74 6.44
C LEU A 34 -4.32 5.34 7.79
N THR A 35 -5.50 5.91 8.12
CA THR A 35 -6.15 5.77 9.43
C THR A 35 -6.72 4.37 9.66
N GLU A 36 -7.34 3.79 8.63
CA GLU A 36 -8.12 2.56 8.76
C GLU A 36 -7.37 1.30 8.33
N SER A 37 -6.28 1.46 7.56
CA SER A 37 -5.56 0.32 7.00
C SER A 37 -4.08 0.33 7.32
N TYR A 38 -3.33 1.35 6.90
CA TYR A 38 -1.85 1.27 6.93
C TYR A 38 -1.27 1.40 8.32
N LEU A 39 -1.72 2.36 9.13
CA LEU A 39 -1.26 2.51 10.51
C LEU A 39 -1.69 1.31 11.38
N PRO A 40 -2.98 0.87 11.36
CA PRO A 40 -3.40 -0.32 12.08
C PRO A 40 -2.64 -1.60 11.70
N LEU A 41 -2.33 -1.79 10.42
CA LEU A 41 -1.57 -2.94 9.95
C LEU A 41 -0.15 -2.94 10.52
N ILE A 42 0.53 -1.79 10.48
CA ILE A 42 1.87 -1.64 11.08
C ILE A 42 1.82 -1.93 12.57
N GLU A 43 0.87 -1.34 13.30
CA GLU A 43 0.73 -1.56 14.75
C GLU A 43 0.45 -3.04 15.08
N MET A 44 -0.40 -3.70 14.30
CA MET A 44 -0.70 -5.12 14.47
C MET A 44 0.57 -5.98 14.30
N LEU A 45 1.33 -5.75 13.23
CA LEU A 45 2.56 -6.51 12.96
C LEU A 45 3.64 -6.25 14.02
N GLN A 46 3.81 -5.00 14.43
CA GLN A 46 4.75 -4.64 15.51
C GLN A 46 4.36 -5.27 16.84
N ARG A 47 3.07 -5.27 17.19
CA ARG A 47 2.55 -5.92 18.40
C ARG A 47 2.79 -7.43 18.36
N SER A 48 2.55 -8.07 17.21
CA SER A 48 2.81 -9.51 17.06
C SER A 48 4.27 -9.85 17.30
N LEU A 49 5.20 -9.04 16.78
CA LEU A 49 6.63 -9.20 17.05
C LEU A 49 6.96 -9.05 18.53
N GLN A 50 6.40 -8.03 19.21
CA GLN A 50 6.61 -7.81 20.63
C GLN A 50 6.11 -8.97 21.51
N GLN A 51 5.07 -9.66 21.03
CA GLN A 51 4.50 -10.85 21.69
C GLN A 51 5.28 -12.14 21.36
N GLY A 52 6.41 -12.05 20.65
CA GLY A 52 7.22 -13.21 20.28
C GLY A 52 6.72 -14.00 19.08
N SER A 53 5.67 -13.54 18.40
CA SER A 53 5.21 -14.13 17.14
C SER A 53 6.10 -13.67 15.98
N GLN A 54 6.18 -14.51 14.93
CA GLN A 54 6.90 -14.16 13.69
C GLN A 54 5.92 -14.20 12.51
N PRO A 55 5.04 -13.18 12.40
CA PRO A 55 4.12 -13.12 11.26
C PRO A 55 4.89 -12.97 9.96
N ARG A 56 4.34 -13.52 8.88
CA ARG A 56 4.83 -13.30 7.52
C ARG A 56 3.68 -12.89 6.64
N LEU A 57 3.83 -11.77 5.98
CA LEU A 57 2.82 -11.18 5.12
C LEU A 57 3.49 -10.68 3.84
N THR A 58 2.81 -10.84 2.73
CA THR A 58 3.18 -10.21 1.46
C THR A 58 2.25 -9.05 1.18
N MET A 59 2.79 -7.90 0.78
CA MET A 59 1.99 -6.72 0.46
C MET A 59 2.58 -5.98 -0.73
N SER A 60 1.76 -5.70 -1.73
CA SER A 60 2.17 -4.78 -2.78
C SER A 60 1.87 -3.34 -2.38
N LEU A 61 2.81 -2.44 -2.67
CA LEU A 61 2.62 -0.99 -2.59
C LEU A 61 2.86 -0.40 -3.98
N SER A 62 1.82 0.16 -4.57
CA SER A 62 1.96 0.80 -5.90
C SER A 62 2.89 2.01 -5.83
N PRO A 63 3.63 2.32 -6.90
CA PRO A 63 4.52 3.50 -6.92
C PRO A 63 3.80 4.82 -6.63
N THR A 64 2.55 4.97 -7.07
CA THR A 64 1.71 6.13 -6.72
C THR A 64 1.47 6.21 -5.22
N LEU A 65 1.11 5.10 -4.57
CA LEU A 65 0.95 5.06 -3.12
C LEU A 65 2.26 5.32 -2.38
N LEU A 66 3.37 4.73 -2.82
CA LEU A 66 4.70 4.99 -2.24
C LEU A 66 5.03 6.48 -2.27
N SER A 67 4.75 7.15 -3.40
CA SER A 67 4.96 8.60 -3.54
C SER A 67 4.09 9.41 -2.59
N LEU A 68 2.83 9.02 -2.39
CA LEU A 68 1.91 9.69 -1.45
C LEU A 68 2.36 9.51 0.01
N LEU A 69 2.84 8.31 0.38
CA LEU A 69 3.31 8.01 1.75
C LEU A 69 4.51 8.87 2.18
N VAL A 70 5.32 9.35 1.24
CA VAL A 70 6.49 10.18 1.50
C VAL A 70 6.30 11.66 1.15
N ASP A 71 5.12 12.04 0.64
CA ASP A 71 4.84 13.43 0.26
C ASP A 71 4.75 14.32 1.52
N PRO A 72 5.65 15.32 1.69
CA PRO A 72 5.69 16.12 2.90
C PRO A 72 4.42 16.97 3.09
N VAL A 73 3.78 17.38 2.00
CA VAL A 73 2.55 18.17 2.07
C VAL A 73 1.39 17.33 2.62
N LEU A 74 1.28 16.07 2.20
CA LEU A 74 0.27 15.18 2.75
C LEU A 74 0.55 14.81 4.20
N GLN A 75 1.82 14.62 4.56
CA GLN A 75 2.23 14.38 5.95
C GLN A 75 1.84 15.56 6.86
N GLU A 76 2.06 16.79 6.41
CA GLU A 76 1.68 18.01 7.14
C GLU A 76 0.15 18.18 7.26
N ARG A 77 -0.62 17.73 6.27
CA ARG A 77 -2.08 17.87 6.23
C ARG A 77 -2.82 16.80 7.06
N TYR A 78 -2.19 15.68 7.37
CA TYR A 78 -2.86 14.55 7.99
C TYR A 78 -3.31 14.83 9.42
N GLU A 79 -2.48 15.41 10.28
CA GLU A 79 -2.89 15.74 11.66
C GLU A 79 -4.02 16.78 11.72
N PRO A 80 -3.99 17.90 10.97
CA PRO A 80 -5.15 18.80 10.86
C PRO A 80 -6.42 18.11 10.38
N TRP A 81 -6.31 17.20 9.43
CA TRP A 81 -7.44 16.41 8.95
C TRP A 81 -8.05 15.52 10.06
N LEU A 82 -7.22 14.83 10.85
CA LEU A 82 -7.68 14.04 12.00
C LEU A 82 -8.35 14.95 13.06
N GLN A 83 -7.74 16.08 13.37
CA GLN A 83 -8.26 17.03 14.34
C GLN A 83 -9.66 17.51 13.99
N GLN A 84 -9.86 17.90 12.74
CA GLN A 84 -11.17 18.33 12.23
C GLN A 84 -12.24 17.24 12.42
N ARG A 85 -11.91 15.97 12.18
CA ARG A 85 -12.85 14.86 12.35
C ARG A 85 -13.17 14.58 13.81
N ILE A 86 -12.19 14.65 14.69
CA ILE A 86 -12.39 14.54 16.13
C ILE A 86 -13.33 15.64 16.62
N GLU A 87 -13.14 16.88 16.18
CA GLU A 87 -14.00 18.01 16.55
C GLU A 87 -15.44 17.85 16.02
N LEU A 88 -15.62 17.29 14.82
CA LEU A 88 -16.94 16.98 14.29
C LEU A 88 -17.67 15.92 15.14
N LEU A 89 -16.96 14.87 15.57
CA LEU A 89 -17.51 13.83 16.42
C LEU A 89 -17.90 14.35 17.81
N GLN A 90 -17.17 15.31 18.36
CA GLN A 90 -17.52 15.95 19.65
C GLN A 90 -18.81 16.76 19.60
N ARG A 91 -19.29 17.10 18.40
CA ARG A 91 -20.58 17.83 18.19
C ARG A 91 -21.75 16.90 17.90
N SER A 92 -21.55 15.58 17.93
CA SER A 92 -22.59 14.57 17.68
C SER A 92 -23.67 14.63 18.77
N GLY A 93 -24.92 14.36 18.37
CA GLY A 93 -26.07 14.36 19.28
C GLY A 93 -26.04 13.22 20.29
N SER A 94 -26.93 13.27 21.29
CA SER A 94 -27.00 12.32 22.40
C SER A 94 -27.09 10.85 21.98
N ASP A 95 -27.80 10.57 20.90
CA ASP A 95 -28.07 9.19 20.46
C ASP A 95 -26.86 8.51 19.81
N GLU A 96 -25.90 9.31 19.34
CA GLU A 96 -24.68 8.84 18.67
C GLU A 96 -23.43 8.97 19.57
N GLN A 97 -23.56 9.48 20.77
CA GLN A 97 -22.44 9.89 21.61
C GLN A 97 -21.46 8.74 21.93
N ALA A 98 -21.95 7.53 22.17
CA ALA A 98 -21.09 6.38 22.43
C ALA A 98 -20.24 5.99 21.22
N ALA A 99 -20.87 5.90 20.04
CA ALA A 99 -20.15 5.59 18.79
C ALA A 99 -19.15 6.71 18.42
N ALA A 100 -19.54 7.97 18.61
CA ALA A 100 -18.67 9.12 18.38
C ALA A 100 -17.46 9.13 19.33
N ALA A 101 -17.65 8.75 20.59
CA ALA A 101 -16.55 8.62 21.55
C ALA A 101 -15.56 7.52 21.16
N ASP A 102 -16.04 6.33 20.78
CA ASP A 102 -15.20 5.22 20.32
C ASP A 102 -14.41 5.58 19.06
N LEU A 103 -15.06 6.22 18.10
CA LEU A 103 -14.41 6.67 16.88
C LEU A 103 -13.37 7.77 17.15
N SER A 104 -13.70 8.74 18.01
CA SER A 104 -12.75 9.77 18.44
C SER A 104 -11.51 9.17 19.10
N GLN A 105 -11.70 8.17 19.96
CA GLN A 105 -10.59 7.46 20.58
C GLN A 105 -9.76 6.68 19.54
N HIS A 106 -10.40 6.08 18.54
CA HIS A 106 -9.70 5.43 17.43
C HIS A 106 -8.84 6.44 16.67
N LEU A 107 -9.41 7.58 16.25
CA LEU A 107 -8.67 8.62 15.52
C LEU A 107 -7.48 9.16 16.34
N GLU A 108 -7.66 9.33 17.64
CA GLU A 108 -6.59 9.76 18.53
C GLU A 108 -5.45 8.72 18.63
N ARG A 109 -5.78 7.42 18.68
CA ARG A 109 -4.77 6.35 18.62
C ARG A 109 -3.99 6.40 17.31
N GLN A 110 -4.67 6.60 16.18
CA GLN A 110 -4.00 6.70 14.87
C GLN A 110 -3.14 7.97 14.76
N ARG A 111 -3.57 9.09 15.35
CA ARG A 111 -2.74 10.28 15.46
C ARG A 111 -1.43 10.01 16.21
N GLN A 112 -1.51 9.30 17.33
CA GLN A 112 -0.32 8.92 18.10
C GLN A 112 0.56 7.92 17.32
N ALA A 113 -0.04 6.95 16.60
CA ALA A 113 0.69 6.03 15.74
C ALA A 113 1.47 6.78 14.65
N PHE A 114 0.83 7.72 13.99
CA PHE A 114 1.46 8.56 12.96
C PHE A 114 2.63 9.39 13.52
N ARG A 115 2.46 9.98 14.71
CA ARG A 115 3.54 10.69 15.41
C ARG A 115 4.71 9.78 15.77
N ARG A 116 4.45 8.57 16.24
CA ARG A 116 5.51 7.56 16.46
C ARG A 116 6.25 7.19 15.18
N CYS A 117 5.58 7.24 14.02
CA CYS A 117 6.20 7.08 12.71
C CYS A 117 7.03 8.29 12.27
N GLY A 118 7.03 9.40 13.01
CA GLY A 118 7.65 10.66 12.59
C GLY A 118 7.05 11.21 11.30
N GLY A 119 5.77 10.94 11.03
CA GLY A 119 5.05 11.30 9.81
C GLY A 119 5.36 10.44 8.58
N ASN A 120 6.40 9.61 8.62
CA ASN A 120 6.83 8.79 7.49
C ASN A 120 6.47 7.31 7.69
N VAL A 121 5.26 6.96 7.27
CA VAL A 121 4.69 5.61 7.42
C VAL A 121 5.47 4.57 6.60
N LEU A 122 6.01 4.96 5.43
CA LEU A 122 6.80 4.05 4.59
C LEU A 122 8.02 3.48 5.31
N LYS A 123 8.69 4.27 6.14
CA LYS A 123 9.86 3.79 6.92
C LYS A 123 9.53 2.56 7.78
N HIS A 124 8.32 2.48 8.31
CA HIS A 124 7.89 1.36 9.14
C HIS A 124 7.58 0.11 8.31
N PHE A 125 7.02 0.26 7.11
CA PHE A 125 6.89 -0.85 6.17
C PHE A 125 8.26 -1.40 5.77
N VAL A 126 9.21 -0.53 5.44
CA VAL A 126 10.59 -0.93 5.10
C VAL A 126 11.29 -1.61 6.30
N GLN A 127 11.07 -1.11 7.51
CA GLN A 127 11.60 -1.74 8.72
C GLN A 127 11.04 -3.17 8.92
N LEU A 128 9.73 -3.35 8.74
CA LEU A 128 9.09 -4.67 8.82
C LEU A 128 9.59 -5.62 7.72
N GLN A 129 9.89 -5.11 6.51
CA GLN A 129 10.55 -5.89 5.46
C GLN A 129 11.94 -6.35 5.91
N ARG A 130 12.77 -5.47 6.42
CA ARG A 130 14.12 -5.80 6.91
C ARG A 130 14.10 -6.79 8.07
N GLN A 131 13.05 -6.81 8.87
CA GLN A 131 12.81 -7.79 9.94
C GLN A 131 12.26 -9.13 9.43
N GLY A 132 12.01 -9.28 8.12
CA GLY A 132 11.46 -10.49 7.51
C GLY A 132 9.99 -10.74 7.79
N VAL A 133 9.27 -9.71 8.24
CA VAL A 133 7.82 -9.77 8.54
C VAL A 133 6.99 -9.48 7.30
N LEU A 134 7.44 -8.53 6.48
CA LEU A 134 6.81 -8.17 5.21
C LEU A 134 7.71 -8.54 4.03
N ASP A 135 7.08 -9.05 2.96
CA ASP A 135 7.66 -9.08 1.62
C ASP A 135 6.94 -7.98 0.80
N LEU A 136 7.64 -6.88 0.54
CA LEU A 136 7.08 -5.75 -0.19
C LEU A 136 7.23 -5.97 -1.70
N LEU A 137 6.10 -6.00 -2.39
CA LEU A 137 6.02 -6.05 -3.84
C LEU A 137 5.76 -4.66 -4.41
N THR A 138 6.12 -4.49 -5.67
CA THR A 138 5.66 -3.33 -6.45
C THR A 138 4.35 -3.61 -7.20
N CYS A 139 3.86 -2.61 -7.89
CA CYS A 139 2.82 -2.70 -8.92
C CYS A 139 3.31 -1.93 -10.16
N CYS A 140 2.52 -1.82 -11.22
CA CYS A 140 2.87 -0.95 -12.34
C CYS A 140 2.89 0.53 -11.92
N ALA A 141 3.71 1.35 -12.58
CA ALA A 141 4.01 2.72 -12.19
C ALA A 141 2.75 3.57 -11.89
N THR A 142 1.75 3.49 -12.76
CA THR A 142 0.48 4.22 -12.63
C THR A 142 -0.73 3.29 -12.54
N HIS A 143 -0.53 2.02 -12.17
CA HIS A 143 -1.58 1.00 -12.14
C HIS A 143 -2.28 0.81 -13.49
N GLY A 144 -1.56 1.05 -14.59
CA GLY A 144 -2.13 0.90 -15.94
C GLY A 144 -2.44 -0.56 -16.27
N TYR A 145 -3.62 -0.82 -16.83
CA TYR A 145 -4.06 -2.15 -17.26
C TYR A 145 -3.19 -2.65 -18.42
N LEU A 146 -2.23 -3.53 -18.13
CA LEU A 146 -1.15 -3.91 -19.03
C LEU A 146 -1.61 -4.52 -20.37
N PRO A 147 -2.68 -5.37 -20.41
CA PRO A 147 -3.15 -5.90 -21.69
C PRO A 147 -3.56 -4.83 -22.71
N LEU A 148 -4.06 -3.67 -22.29
CA LEU A 148 -4.38 -2.56 -23.18
C LEU A 148 -3.14 -1.72 -23.56
N LEU A 149 -2.06 -1.85 -22.81
CA LEU A 149 -0.80 -1.13 -23.06
C LEU A 149 0.22 -1.95 -23.83
N ARG A 150 -0.12 -3.19 -24.24
CA ARG A 150 0.83 -4.13 -24.88
C ARG A 150 1.43 -3.63 -26.19
N ASP A 151 0.71 -2.78 -26.90
CA ASP A 151 1.13 -2.22 -28.17
C ASP A 151 1.04 -0.68 -28.15
N PRO A 152 2.16 0.03 -28.27
CA PRO A 152 3.53 -0.49 -28.39
C PRO A 152 4.08 -1.02 -27.05
N SER A 153 4.90 -2.07 -27.09
CA SER A 153 5.51 -2.71 -25.91
C SER A 153 6.33 -1.75 -25.02
N ALA A 154 6.76 -0.63 -25.57
CA ALA A 154 7.46 0.43 -24.86
C ALA A 154 6.64 1.00 -23.71
N ALA A 155 5.30 1.02 -23.80
CA ALA A 155 4.43 1.48 -22.72
C ALA A 155 4.49 0.53 -21.52
N VAL A 156 4.40 -0.78 -21.74
CA VAL A 156 4.55 -1.80 -20.69
C VAL A 156 5.94 -1.73 -20.05
N GLN A 157 7.00 -1.64 -20.86
CA GLN A 157 8.36 -1.49 -20.35
C GLN A 157 8.54 -0.23 -19.52
N GLY A 158 7.93 0.89 -19.93
CA GLY A 158 7.90 2.14 -19.17
C GLY A 158 7.24 1.96 -17.81
N GLN A 159 6.08 1.31 -17.76
CA GLN A 159 5.36 0.99 -16.52
C GLN A 159 6.21 0.15 -15.56
N LEU A 160 6.83 -0.92 -16.05
CA LEU A 160 7.63 -1.84 -15.23
C LEU A 160 8.93 -1.19 -14.73
N ARG A 161 9.70 -0.57 -15.63
CA ARG A 161 10.99 0.04 -15.27
C ARG A 161 10.83 1.20 -14.30
N THR A 162 9.82 2.04 -14.48
CA THR A 162 9.53 3.14 -13.55
C THR A 162 9.12 2.59 -12.21
N ALA A 163 8.29 1.54 -12.17
CA ALA A 163 7.86 0.93 -10.93
C ALA A 163 9.04 0.35 -10.13
N VAL A 164 9.92 -0.42 -10.76
CA VAL A 164 11.09 -1.01 -10.10
C VAL A 164 12.01 0.08 -9.56
N ARG A 165 12.32 1.10 -10.37
CA ARG A 165 13.19 2.21 -9.96
C ARG A 165 12.62 3.01 -8.80
N GLU A 166 11.31 3.30 -8.83
CA GLU A 166 10.67 4.07 -7.78
C GLU A 166 10.57 3.27 -6.47
N HIS A 167 10.26 1.98 -6.57
CA HIS A 167 10.28 1.09 -5.42
C HIS A 167 11.68 1.06 -4.78
N GLU A 168 12.73 0.79 -5.56
CA GLU A 168 14.11 0.76 -5.08
C GLU A 168 14.54 2.11 -4.47
N ARG A 169 14.20 3.22 -5.13
CA ARG A 169 14.52 4.57 -4.65
C ARG A 169 13.92 4.86 -3.28
N LEU A 170 12.68 4.42 -3.03
CA LEU A 170 11.92 4.75 -1.82
C LEU A 170 12.11 3.74 -0.68
N THR A 171 12.33 2.46 -1.01
CA THR A 171 12.50 1.39 0.00
C THR A 171 13.95 1.05 0.28
N GLY A 172 14.86 1.37 -0.66
CA GLY A 172 16.27 1.01 -0.63
C GLY A 172 16.56 -0.41 -1.15
N GLU A 173 15.56 -1.14 -1.62
CA GLU A 173 15.70 -2.50 -2.13
C GLU A 173 14.88 -2.67 -3.42
N ALA A 174 15.41 -3.44 -4.39
CA ALA A 174 14.66 -3.77 -5.59
C ALA A 174 13.51 -4.74 -5.27
N PRO A 175 12.32 -4.56 -5.85
CA PRO A 175 11.20 -5.45 -5.59
C PRO A 175 11.47 -6.83 -6.21
N ARG A 176 11.11 -7.90 -5.49
CA ARG A 176 11.24 -9.27 -5.98
C ARG A 176 10.06 -9.70 -6.82
N GLY A 177 8.90 -9.14 -6.57
CA GLY A 177 7.65 -9.48 -7.21
C GLY A 177 6.78 -8.27 -7.52
N ILE A 178 5.72 -8.52 -8.27
CA ILE A 178 4.77 -7.51 -8.71
C ILE A 178 3.33 -7.99 -8.56
N TRP A 179 2.45 -7.11 -8.11
CA TRP A 179 1.01 -7.27 -8.32
C TRP A 179 0.65 -6.71 -9.69
N LEU A 180 0.18 -7.55 -10.59
CA LEU A 180 -0.29 -7.06 -11.90
C LEU A 180 -1.58 -6.26 -11.72
N PRO A 181 -1.72 -5.08 -12.34
CA PRO A 181 -2.95 -4.31 -12.29
C PRO A 181 -4.15 -5.17 -12.72
N GLU A 182 -5.19 -5.19 -11.87
CA GLU A 182 -6.38 -6.03 -12.03
C GLU A 182 -6.07 -7.54 -12.19
N CYS A 183 -4.90 -7.95 -11.72
CA CYS A 183 -4.38 -9.34 -11.84
C CYS A 183 -4.31 -9.85 -13.29
N ALA A 184 -4.26 -8.94 -14.28
CA ALA A 184 -4.37 -9.28 -15.69
C ALA A 184 -3.02 -9.60 -16.34
N TYR A 185 -3.00 -10.62 -17.17
CA TYR A 185 -1.85 -11.11 -17.89
C TYR A 185 -2.09 -11.09 -19.42
N PHE A 186 -1.03 -11.08 -20.20
CA PHE A 186 -1.02 -11.35 -21.63
C PHE A 186 0.25 -12.09 -22.02
N GLU A 187 0.20 -12.86 -23.09
CA GLU A 187 1.32 -13.67 -23.58
C GLU A 187 2.59 -12.83 -23.82
N GLY A 188 3.73 -13.30 -23.27
CA GLY A 188 5.04 -12.63 -23.37
C GLY A 188 5.28 -11.56 -22.30
N LEU A 189 4.31 -11.28 -21.41
CA LEU A 189 4.52 -10.38 -20.29
C LEU A 189 5.57 -10.91 -19.31
N ASP A 190 5.61 -12.22 -19.07
CA ASP A 190 6.59 -12.92 -18.22
C ASP A 190 8.04 -12.58 -18.61
N GLN A 191 8.34 -12.54 -19.92
CA GLN A 191 9.67 -12.16 -20.42
C GLN A 191 9.99 -10.69 -20.11
N GLN A 192 9.00 -9.80 -20.15
CA GLN A 192 9.18 -8.39 -19.81
C GLN A 192 9.39 -8.20 -18.30
N LEU A 193 8.65 -8.96 -17.47
CA LEU A 193 8.84 -8.99 -16.02
C LEU A 193 10.24 -9.48 -15.66
N ALA A 194 10.70 -10.58 -16.25
CA ALA A 194 12.03 -11.12 -16.04
C ALA A 194 13.14 -10.12 -16.43
N LYS A 195 12.99 -9.42 -17.56
CA LYS A 195 13.91 -8.35 -18.00
C LYS A 195 13.93 -7.15 -17.03
N ALA A 196 12.83 -6.91 -16.32
CA ALA A 196 12.74 -5.89 -15.28
C ALA A 196 13.30 -6.36 -13.92
N GLY A 197 13.78 -7.62 -13.79
CA GLY A 197 14.32 -8.20 -12.57
C GLY A 197 13.27 -8.77 -11.61
N LEU A 198 12.01 -8.83 -12.03
CA LEU A 198 10.91 -9.37 -11.25
C LEU A 198 10.87 -10.90 -11.38
N ARG A 199 10.74 -11.60 -10.24
CA ARG A 199 10.87 -13.06 -10.16
C ARG A 199 9.53 -13.77 -10.10
N TYR A 200 8.48 -13.09 -9.69
CA TYR A 200 7.12 -13.61 -9.61
C TYR A 200 6.08 -12.48 -9.72
N ALA A 201 4.87 -12.84 -10.11
CA ALA A 201 3.74 -11.93 -10.21
C ALA A 201 2.51 -12.52 -9.54
N ILE A 202 1.66 -11.64 -9.02
CA ILE A 202 0.31 -11.99 -8.56
C ILE A 202 -0.64 -11.70 -9.72
N LEU A 203 -1.39 -12.70 -10.14
CA LEU A 203 -2.34 -12.66 -11.26
C LEU A 203 -3.57 -13.51 -10.93
N ASP A 204 -4.63 -13.36 -11.71
CA ASP A 204 -5.85 -14.13 -11.55
C ASP A 204 -5.63 -15.61 -11.89
N ALA A 205 -6.30 -16.50 -11.17
CA ALA A 205 -6.23 -17.93 -11.42
C ALA A 205 -6.67 -18.33 -12.85
N HIS A 206 -7.55 -17.57 -13.47
CA HIS A 206 -7.98 -17.78 -14.86
C HIS A 206 -6.88 -17.51 -15.88
N GLU A 207 -5.85 -16.76 -15.52
CA GLU A 207 -4.71 -16.44 -16.40
C GLU A 207 -3.60 -17.51 -16.34
N ILE A 208 -3.57 -18.35 -15.31
CA ILE A 208 -2.51 -19.36 -15.11
C ILE A 208 -2.47 -20.39 -16.23
N GLY A 209 -3.61 -20.78 -16.81
CA GLY A 209 -3.67 -21.69 -17.94
C GLY A 209 -3.26 -21.08 -19.29
N ARG A 210 -3.23 -19.78 -19.42
CA ARG A 210 -2.88 -19.06 -20.66
C ARG A 210 -1.38 -18.81 -20.81
N ALA A 211 -0.64 -18.93 -19.73
CA ALA A 211 0.82 -18.72 -19.74
C ALA A 211 1.60 -19.89 -20.36
N HIS A 212 0.95 -21.01 -20.69
CA HIS A 212 1.56 -22.25 -21.15
C HIS A 212 0.99 -22.79 -22.48
N VAL A 213 0.22 -21.99 -23.22
CA VAL A 213 -0.32 -22.38 -24.53
C VAL A 213 0.40 -21.65 -25.65
#